data_0d35bceb48b92e080ae31b25138a2288
#
_entry.id   0d35bceb48b92e080ae31b25138a2288
#
_cell.length_a   1.000
_cell.length_b   1.000
_cell.length_c   1.000
_cell.angle_alpha   90.00
_cell.angle_beta   90.00
_cell.angle_gamma   90.00
#
_symmetry.space_group_name_H-M   'P 1'
#
loop_
_entity.id
_entity.type
_entity.pdbx_description
1 polymer ?
#
loop_
_entity_poly.entity_id
_entity_poly.type
_entity_poly.pdbx_seq_one_letter_code
_entity_poly.pdbx_strand_id
1 'polypeptide(L)'
;LPADGGTATAGTRAALAASETAIRTRASERIARIEAEAAGTAPPRRKERPRISFNSEEWDPVTNPLKIDGLPDFANDWLNRQVGRAERNVQRLQEEPDLLKDSLLGAVPSTLFVLLPIFALMLKVAYLFRRRLYMEHLIVAMHSHAFVCLVLLLVFTMMALEHWLAPGGGPLARVFGVAEGLLWLWIPVYLLLMQKRVYGQGWFMTLLKYFVIGTCYSILLSLGAAFTTVASLVWM
;
A
#
# COMPACT_ATOMS: atom_id res chain seq x y z
N LEU A 1 19.66 35.58 46.41
CA LEU A 1 19.43 34.71 45.25
C LEU A 1 20.33 33.46 45.39
N PRO A 2 19.81 32.27 45.65
CA PRO A 2 20.57 31.03 45.61
C PRO A 2 20.68 30.54 44.17
N ALA A 3 21.89 30.25 43.72
CA ALA A 3 22.18 29.60 42.45
C ALA A 3 21.90 28.09 42.63
N ASP A 4 20.75 27.62 42.12
CA ASP A 4 20.48 26.21 41.96
C ASP A 4 21.25 25.69 40.74
N GLY A 5 22.51 25.29 41.01
CA GLY A 5 23.27 24.42 40.14
C GLY A 5 22.65 23.02 40.18
N GLY A 6 21.90 22.70 39.11
CA GLY A 6 21.16 21.43 38.98
C GLY A 6 22.05 20.21 39.21
N THR A 7 21.90 19.60 40.34
CA THR A 7 22.46 18.27 40.64
C THR A 7 21.71 17.26 39.80
N ALA A 8 22.29 16.91 38.62
CA ALA A 8 21.85 15.72 37.91
C ALA A 8 21.82 14.57 38.89
N THR A 9 20.65 14.02 39.15
CA THR A 9 20.48 12.95 40.15
C THR A 9 21.37 11.76 39.81
N ALA A 10 21.83 11.03 40.80
CA ALA A 10 22.69 9.85 40.61
C ALA A 10 22.16 8.89 39.52
N GLY A 11 20.81 8.83 39.40
CA GLY A 11 20.15 8.05 38.38
C GLY A 11 20.36 8.55 36.95
N THR A 12 20.38 9.87 36.72
CA THR A 12 20.64 10.43 35.38
C THR A 12 22.11 10.23 34.96
N ARG A 13 23.06 10.30 35.88
CA ARG A 13 24.46 9.99 35.60
C ARG A 13 24.70 8.50 35.32
N ALA A 14 24.03 7.60 36.05
CA ALA A 14 24.08 6.17 35.78
C ALA A 14 23.45 5.80 34.43
N ALA A 15 22.35 6.43 34.05
CA ALA A 15 21.72 6.23 32.73
C ALA A 15 22.60 6.75 31.60
N LEU A 16 23.24 7.90 31.75
CA LEU A 16 24.18 8.43 30.75
C LEU A 16 25.42 7.54 30.61
N ALA A 17 26.02 7.04 31.72
CA ALA A 17 27.13 6.13 31.67
C ALA A 17 26.75 4.78 31.03
N ALA A 18 25.58 4.27 31.31
CA ALA A 18 25.06 3.05 30.66
C ALA A 18 24.83 3.24 29.14
N SER A 19 24.29 4.41 28.72
CA SER A 19 24.12 4.73 27.30
C SER A 19 25.46 4.91 26.58
N GLU A 20 26.43 5.53 27.21
CA GLU A 20 27.78 5.71 26.65
C GLU A 20 28.50 4.37 26.48
N THR A 21 28.43 3.49 27.49
CA THR A 21 28.98 2.12 27.38
C THR A 21 28.30 1.33 26.27
N ALA A 22 26.97 1.40 26.14
CA ALA A 22 26.23 0.73 25.08
C ALA A 22 26.61 1.25 23.67
N ILE A 23 26.82 2.56 23.53
CA ILE A 23 27.27 3.16 22.26
C ILE A 23 28.69 2.71 21.93
N ARG A 24 29.62 2.70 22.90
CA ARG A 24 31.00 2.24 22.69
C ARG A 24 31.05 0.76 22.30
N THR A 25 30.28 -0.09 22.97
CA THR A 25 30.21 -1.52 22.64
C THR A 25 29.69 -1.74 21.21
N ARG A 26 28.61 -1.06 20.84
CA ARG A 26 28.07 -1.12 19.45
C ARG A 26 29.07 -0.60 18.41
N ALA A 27 29.82 0.45 18.73
CA ALA A 27 30.82 1.00 17.83
C ALA A 27 32.01 0.01 17.65
N SER A 28 32.50 -0.60 18.72
CA SER A 28 33.59 -1.59 18.65
C SER A 28 33.17 -2.85 17.90
N GLU A 29 31.97 -3.35 18.12
CA GLU A 29 31.41 -4.47 17.36
C GLU A 29 31.29 -4.16 15.85
N ARG A 30 30.89 -2.93 15.52
CA ARG A 30 30.77 -2.47 14.14
C ARG A 30 32.15 -2.37 13.46
N ILE A 31 33.16 -1.85 14.17
CA ILE A 31 34.53 -1.77 13.66
C ILE A 31 35.12 -3.18 13.47
N ALA A 32 35.00 -4.06 14.45
CA ALA A 32 35.46 -5.44 14.35
C ALA A 32 34.80 -6.20 13.19
N ARG A 33 33.50 -5.91 12.91
CA ARG A 33 32.79 -6.49 11.77
C ARG A 33 33.34 -5.97 10.43
N ILE A 34 33.58 -4.65 10.31
CA ILE A 34 34.11 -4.04 9.09
C ILE A 34 35.53 -4.59 8.82
N GLU A 35 36.36 -4.75 9.86
CA GLU A 35 37.68 -5.34 9.75
C GLU A 35 37.61 -6.81 9.30
N ALA A 36 36.70 -7.60 9.85
CA ALA A 36 36.46 -8.98 9.45
C ALA A 36 35.91 -9.11 8.01
N GLU A 37 35.07 -8.19 7.58
CA GLU A 37 34.58 -8.11 6.19
C GLU A 37 35.73 -7.74 5.23
N ALA A 38 36.60 -6.79 5.61
CA ALA A 38 37.76 -6.39 4.83
C ALA A 38 38.84 -7.50 4.76
N ALA A 39 38.98 -8.30 5.80
CA ALA A 39 39.87 -9.45 5.86
C ALA A 39 39.31 -10.71 5.16
N GLY A 40 38.06 -10.68 4.65
CA GLY A 40 37.38 -11.83 4.04
C GLY A 40 37.06 -12.97 5.02
N THR A 41 37.20 -12.74 6.33
CA THR A 41 36.96 -13.71 7.41
C THR A 41 35.59 -13.55 8.06
N ALA A 42 34.84 -12.52 7.68
CA ALA A 42 33.47 -12.32 8.19
C ALA A 42 32.57 -13.45 7.74
N PRO A 43 31.78 -14.07 8.65
CA PRO A 43 30.75 -15.00 8.25
C PRO A 43 29.77 -14.27 7.34
N PRO A 44 29.22 -14.95 6.30
CA PRO A 44 28.25 -14.33 5.39
C PRO A 44 27.14 -13.69 6.23
N ARG A 45 26.77 -12.43 5.91
CA ARG A 45 25.69 -11.73 6.60
C ARG A 45 24.48 -12.66 6.63
N ARG A 46 24.18 -13.19 7.80
CA ARG A 46 22.91 -13.87 8.02
C ARG A 46 21.85 -12.78 7.82
N LYS A 47 21.19 -12.74 6.66
CA LYS A 47 20.08 -11.82 6.41
C LYS A 47 19.16 -11.96 7.63
N GLU A 48 19.01 -10.89 8.41
CA GLU A 48 18.09 -10.90 9.54
C GLU A 48 16.74 -11.30 8.98
N ARG A 49 16.20 -12.40 9.49
CA ARG A 49 14.88 -12.88 9.05
C ARG A 49 13.88 -11.81 9.42
N PRO A 50 13.08 -11.31 8.47
CA PRO A 50 12.02 -10.38 8.81
C PRO A 50 11.08 -11.09 9.79
N ARG A 51 11.00 -10.59 11.00
CA ARG A 51 10.11 -11.11 12.02
C ARG A 51 8.95 -10.15 12.18
N ILE A 52 7.75 -10.72 12.18
CA ILE A 52 6.54 -9.94 12.44
C ILE A 52 6.50 -9.67 13.94
N SER A 53 6.38 -8.41 14.33
CA SER A 53 6.22 -8.03 15.73
C SER A 53 4.83 -7.42 15.97
N PHE A 54 4.20 -7.84 17.06
CA PHE A 54 2.98 -7.24 17.55
C PHE A 54 3.24 -6.68 18.95
N ASN A 55 2.81 -5.47 19.20
CA ASN A 55 2.91 -4.82 20.51
C ASN A 55 4.35 -4.73 21.07
N SER A 56 5.34 -4.49 20.19
CA SER A 56 6.79 -4.40 20.49
C SER A 56 7.46 -5.74 20.84
N GLU A 57 6.77 -6.85 20.77
CA GLU A 57 7.32 -8.20 20.97
C GLU A 57 7.30 -8.98 19.65
N GLU A 58 8.30 -9.85 19.44
CA GLU A 58 8.34 -10.72 18.27
C GLU A 58 7.22 -11.75 18.36
N TRP A 59 6.49 -11.92 17.23
CA TRP A 59 5.48 -12.96 17.14
C TRP A 59 6.13 -14.35 17.15
N ASP A 60 5.59 -15.21 17.99
CA ASP A 60 5.95 -16.62 18.04
C ASP A 60 4.68 -17.43 18.29
N PRO A 61 4.40 -18.48 17.49
CA PRO A 61 3.16 -19.25 17.62
C PRO A 61 3.00 -19.98 18.96
N VAL A 62 4.07 -20.17 19.72
CA VAL A 62 4.07 -20.91 20.97
C VAL A 62 4.19 -19.99 22.18
N THR A 63 5.15 -19.06 22.14
CA THR A 63 5.47 -18.19 23.29
C THR A 63 4.71 -16.89 23.29
N ASN A 64 4.40 -16.33 22.10
CA ASN A 64 3.67 -15.07 21.94
C ASN A 64 2.68 -15.14 20.76
N PRO A 65 1.63 -15.99 20.83
CA PRO A 65 0.61 -16.07 19.80
C PRO A 65 -0.25 -14.82 19.76
N LEU A 66 -0.69 -14.44 18.55
CA LEU A 66 -1.68 -13.38 18.38
C LEU A 66 -3.02 -13.82 19.00
N LYS A 67 -3.48 -13.09 20.02
CA LYS A 67 -4.79 -13.29 20.64
C LYS A 67 -5.60 -12.00 20.53
N ILE A 68 -6.76 -12.11 19.92
CA ILE A 68 -7.72 -11.00 19.83
C ILE A 68 -8.88 -11.33 20.75
N ASP A 69 -9.07 -10.49 21.77
CA ASP A 69 -10.16 -10.63 22.71
C ASP A 69 -11.51 -10.52 22.00
N GLY A 70 -12.39 -11.48 22.29
CA GLY A 70 -13.72 -11.56 21.64
C GLY A 70 -13.79 -12.46 20.41
N LEU A 71 -12.66 -13.00 19.91
CA LEU A 71 -12.68 -14.02 18.88
C LEU A 71 -12.64 -15.44 19.47
N PRO A 72 -13.38 -16.40 18.89
CA PRO A 72 -13.29 -17.81 19.30
C PRO A 72 -11.86 -18.38 19.08
N ASP A 73 -11.48 -19.37 19.87
CA ASP A 73 -10.13 -19.98 19.80
C ASP A 73 -9.76 -20.48 18.41
N PHE A 74 -10.71 -21.11 17.69
CA PHE A 74 -10.44 -21.57 16.32
C PHE A 74 -10.08 -20.44 15.35
N ALA A 75 -10.62 -19.24 15.56
CA ALA A 75 -10.33 -18.07 14.73
C ALA A 75 -8.95 -17.47 15.08
N ASN A 76 -8.60 -17.43 16.38
CA ASN A 76 -7.26 -17.06 16.82
C ASN A 76 -6.20 -18.05 16.27
N ASP A 77 -6.46 -19.35 16.34
CA ASP A 77 -5.57 -20.38 15.77
C ASP A 77 -5.44 -20.25 14.25
N TRP A 78 -6.54 -19.95 13.57
CA TRP A 78 -6.51 -19.73 12.13
C TRP A 78 -5.66 -18.49 11.78
N LEU A 79 -5.81 -17.38 12.51
CA LEU A 79 -5.01 -16.16 12.34
C LEU A 79 -3.51 -16.45 12.56
N ASN A 80 -3.14 -17.15 13.63
CA ASN A 80 -1.75 -17.51 13.89
C ASN A 80 -1.15 -18.36 12.78
N ARG A 81 -1.92 -19.27 12.19
CA ARG A 81 -1.48 -20.03 11.01
C ARG A 81 -1.25 -19.12 9.80
N GLN A 82 -2.10 -18.10 9.58
CA GLN A 82 -1.92 -17.13 8.49
C GLN A 82 -0.70 -16.24 8.70
N VAL A 83 -0.47 -15.76 9.92
CA VAL A 83 0.74 -14.98 10.27
C VAL A 83 2.00 -15.79 10.00
N GLY A 84 2.03 -17.07 10.40
CA GLY A 84 3.17 -17.95 10.12
C GLY A 84 3.39 -18.25 8.62
N ARG A 85 2.32 -18.22 7.80
CA ARG A 85 2.47 -18.30 6.34
C ARG A 85 3.04 -17.01 5.78
N ALA A 86 2.48 -15.86 6.21
CA ALA A 86 2.96 -14.56 5.77
C ALA A 86 4.44 -14.35 6.10
N GLU A 87 4.90 -14.73 7.29
CA GLU A 87 6.30 -14.63 7.68
C GLU A 87 7.22 -15.44 6.75
N ARG A 88 6.86 -16.68 6.45
CA ARG A 88 7.63 -17.51 5.49
C ARG A 88 7.66 -16.92 4.09
N ASN A 89 6.54 -16.37 3.65
CA ASN A 89 6.42 -15.78 2.32
C ASN A 89 7.14 -14.43 2.21
N VAL A 90 7.17 -13.63 3.27
CA VAL A 90 8.02 -12.42 3.33
C VAL A 90 9.51 -12.76 3.18
N GLN A 91 9.96 -13.90 3.70
CA GLN A 91 11.34 -14.36 3.48
C GLN A 91 11.60 -14.68 2.00
N ARG A 92 10.68 -15.38 1.32
CA ARG A 92 10.77 -15.66 -0.12
C ARG A 92 10.79 -14.39 -0.97
N LEU A 93 9.97 -13.39 -0.59
CA LEU A 93 9.92 -12.10 -1.26
C LEU A 93 11.22 -11.30 -1.21
N GLN A 94 12.03 -11.48 -0.15
CA GLN A 94 13.36 -10.88 -0.10
C GLN A 94 14.35 -11.55 -1.06
N GLU A 95 14.12 -12.81 -1.38
CA GLU A 95 14.93 -13.57 -2.32
C GLU A 95 14.46 -13.33 -3.77
N GLU A 96 13.15 -13.24 -3.98
CA GLU A 96 12.51 -13.09 -5.30
C GLU A 96 11.40 -12.00 -5.27
N PRO A 97 11.76 -10.71 -5.34
CA PRO A 97 10.77 -9.61 -5.25
C PRO A 97 9.77 -9.58 -6.43
N ASP A 98 10.08 -10.24 -7.53
CA ASP A 98 9.18 -10.31 -8.69
C ASP A 98 7.94 -11.19 -8.44
N LEU A 99 8.03 -12.18 -7.53
CA LEU A 99 6.89 -13.00 -7.14
C LEU A 99 5.71 -12.18 -6.60
N LEU A 100 6.00 -11.11 -5.83
CA LEU A 100 4.93 -10.23 -5.33
C LEU A 100 4.24 -9.48 -6.47
N LYS A 101 5.03 -8.97 -7.43
CA LYS A 101 4.48 -8.25 -8.59
C LYS A 101 3.55 -9.15 -9.39
N ASP A 102 4.00 -10.38 -9.69
CA ASP A 102 3.22 -11.34 -10.48
C ASP A 102 1.94 -11.74 -9.75
N SER A 103 2.03 -11.98 -8.46
CA SER A 103 0.89 -12.33 -7.61
C SER A 103 -0.12 -11.19 -7.50
N LEU A 104 0.35 -9.95 -7.30
CA LEU A 104 -0.50 -8.76 -7.27
C LEU A 104 -1.16 -8.50 -8.64
N LEU A 105 -0.38 -8.55 -9.72
CA LEU A 105 -0.91 -8.34 -11.07
C LEU A 105 -1.95 -9.40 -11.44
N GLY A 106 -1.72 -10.67 -11.05
CA GLY A 106 -2.69 -11.75 -11.23
C GLY A 106 -3.99 -11.56 -10.45
N ALA A 107 -3.94 -10.88 -9.29
CA ALA A 107 -5.11 -10.63 -8.46
C ALA A 107 -5.92 -9.38 -8.89
N VAL A 108 -5.35 -8.46 -9.67
CA VAL A 108 -6.02 -7.23 -10.12
C VAL A 108 -7.35 -7.50 -10.82
N PRO A 109 -7.46 -8.42 -11.81
CA PRO A 109 -8.74 -8.66 -12.50
C PRO A 109 -9.85 -9.13 -11.56
N SER A 110 -9.52 -10.04 -10.64
CA SER A 110 -10.47 -10.57 -9.65
C SER A 110 -10.95 -9.48 -8.69
N THR A 111 -10.03 -8.64 -8.21
CA THR A 111 -10.33 -7.52 -7.32
C THR A 111 -11.25 -6.52 -8.01
N LEU A 112 -10.95 -6.12 -9.25
CA LEU A 112 -11.79 -5.21 -10.02
C LEU A 112 -13.18 -5.80 -10.28
N PHE A 113 -13.25 -7.10 -10.56
CA PHE A 113 -14.53 -7.79 -10.78
C PHE A 113 -15.44 -7.72 -9.53
N VAL A 114 -14.88 -7.87 -8.33
CA VAL A 114 -15.63 -7.73 -7.07
C VAL A 114 -15.98 -6.27 -6.77
N LEU A 115 -15.06 -5.34 -7.04
CA LEU A 115 -15.28 -3.92 -6.78
C LEU A 115 -16.36 -3.30 -7.68
N LEU A 116 -16.56 -3.84 -8.89
CA LEU A 116 -17.50 -3.32 -9.88
C LEU A 116 -18.96 -3.30 -9.35
N PRO A 117 -19.55 -4.42 -8.85
CA PRO A 117 -20.90 -4.41 -8.27
C PRO A 117 -20.99 -3.55 -7.01
N ILE A 118 -19.91 -3.48 -6.21
CA ILE A 118 -19.87 -2.63 -5.00
C ILE A 118 -19.93 -1.15 -5.41
N PHE A 119 -19.16 -0.74 -6.42
CA PHE A 119 -19.21 0.61 -6.96
C PHE A 119 -20.58 0.95 -7.55
N ALA A 120 -21.22 0.01 -8.27
CA ALA A 120 -22.59 0.18 -8.77
C ALA A 120 -23.59 0.37 -7.62
N LEU A 121 -23.42 -0.36 -6.50
CA LEU A 121 -24.23 -0.18 -5.30
C LEU A 121 -24.00 1.19 -4.65
N MET A 122 -22.77 1.66 -4.58
CA MET A 122 -22.45 3.02 -4.10
C MET A 122 -23.13 4.09 -4.96
N LEU A 123 -23.08 3.95 -6.28
CA LEU A 123 -23.81 4.83 -7.20
C LEU A 123 -25.31 4.78 -6.92
N LYS A 124 -25.90 3.60 -6.74
CA LYS A 124 -27.33 3.45 -6.43
C LYS A 124 -27.70 4.17 -5.14
N VAL A 125 -26.89 4.05 -4.09
CA VAL A 125 -27.11 4.73 -2.80
C VAL A 125 -27.00 6.25 -2.96
N ALA A 126 -25.97 6.75 -3.64
CA ALA A 126 -25.76 8.18 -3.87
C ALA A 126 -26.87 8.81 -4.73
N TYR A 127 -27.46 8.04 -5.63
CA TYR A 127 -28.53 8.46 -6.53
C TYR A 127 -29.89 7.80 -6.21
N LEU A 128 -30.14 7.41 -4.95
CA LEU A 128 -31.34 6.72 -4.48
C LEU A 128 -32.65 7.42 -4.89
N PHE A 129 -32.66 8.75 -4.85
CA PHE A 129 -33.85 9.57 -5.22
C PHE A 129 -34.11 9.66 -6.75
N ARG A 130 -33.21 9.07 -7.55
CA ARG A 130 -33.36 9.02 -9.02
C ARG A 130 -33.89 7.65 -9.45
N ARG A 131 -35.12 7.35 -9.36
CA ARG A 131 -35.83 6.10 -9.73
C ARG A 131 -35.15 5.30 -10.88
N ARG A 132 -33.84 4.97 -10.71
CA ARG A 132 -33.02 4.20 -11.64
C ARG A 132 -32.86 2.78 -11.15
N LEU A 133 -32.87 1.83 -12.08
CA LEU A 133 -32.62 0.42 -11.75
C LEU A 133 -31.17 0.18 -11.40
N TYR A 134 -30.89 -0.83 -10.57
CA TYR A 134 -29.50 -1.23 -10.23
C TYR A 134 -28.66 -1.51 -11.48
N MET A 135 -29.26 -2.14 -12.50
CA MET A 135 -28.57 -2.45 -13.77
C MET A 135 -28.07 -1.20 -14.50
N GLU A 136 -28.77 -0.09 -14.40
CA GLU A 136 -28.31 1.17 -15.01
C GLU A 136 -27.04 1.68 -14.30
N HIS A 137 -26.98 1.58 -12.96
CA HIS A 137 -25.77 1.92 -12.19
C HIS A 137 -24.63 0.96 -12.48
N LEU A 138 -24.91 -0.32 -12.69
CA LEU A 138 -23.92 -1.31 -13.07
C LEU A 138 -23.30 -1.02 -14.45
N ILE A 139 -24.12 -0.63 -15.43
CA ILE A 139 -23.64 -0.21 -16.76
C ILE A 139 -22.72 1.01 -16.64
N VAL A 140 -23.10 2.00 -15.81
CA VAL A 140 -22.28 3.19 -15.56
C VAL A 140 -20.96 2.79 -14.89
N ALA A 141 -20.99 1.89 -13.92
CA ALA A 141 -19.80 1.37 -13.25
C ALA A 141 -18.87 0.66 -14.24
N MET A 142 -19.39 -0.25 -15.05
CA MET A 142 -18.61 -0.95 -16.09
C MET A 142 -17.98 0.03 -17.09
N HIS A 143 -18.77 0.99 -17.58
CA HIS A 143 -18.26 2.00 -18.51
C HIS A 143 -17.17 2.86 -17.89
N SER A 144 -17.32 3.27 -16.63
CA SER A 144 -16.31 4.02 -15.90
C SER A 144 -14.99 3.24 -15.78
N HIS A 145 -15.05 1.97 -15.39
CA HIS A 145 -13.88 1.12 -15.25
C HIS A 145 -13.21 0.85 -16.60
N ALA A 146 -14.00 0.52 -17.63
CA ALA A 146 -13.49 0.30 -18.98
C ALA A 146 -12.77 1.55 -19.53
N PHE A 147 -13.35 2.73 -19.31
CA PHE A 147 -12.74 3.99 -19.70
C PHE A 147 -11.41 4.24 -18.95
N VAL A 148 -11.38 4.06 -17.64
CA VAL A 148 -10.15 4.21 -16.85
C VAL A 148 -9.08 3.23 -17.33
N CYS A 149 -9.42 1.95 -17.53
CA CYS A 149 -8.49 0.95 -18.04
C CYS A 149 -7.95 1.32 -19.42
N LEU A 150 -8.82 1.83 -20.31
CA LEU A 150 -8.39 2.29 -21.65
C LEU A 150 -7.40 3.46 -21.58
N VAL A 151 -7.68 4.46 -20.72
CA VAL A 151 -6.79 5.62 -20.56
C VAL A 151 -5.47 5.19 -19.91
N LEU A 152 -5.49 4.29 -18.92
CA LEU A 152 -4.26 3.75 -18.32
C LEU A 152 -3.43 2.98 -19.36
N LEU A 153 -4.07 2.16 -20.20
CA LEU A 153 -3.39 1.48 -21.29
C LEU A 153 -2.73 2.48 -22.25
N LEU A 154 -3.42 3.59 -22.57
CA LEU A 154 -2.87 4.64 -23.41
C LEU A 154 -1.70 5.35 -22.75
N VAL A 155 -1.77 5.66 -21.45
CA VAL A 155 -0.68 6.24 -20.67
C VAL A 155 0.53 5.31 -20.67
N PHE A 156 0.37 4.02 -20.38
CA PHE A 156 1.48 3.05 -20.42
C PHE A 156 2.08 2.93 -21.83
N THR A 157 1.24 3.00 -22.87
CA THR A 157 1.72 2.99 -24.25
C THR A 157 2.55 4.25 -24.55
N MET A 158 2.11 5.43 -24.08
CA MET A 158 2.86 6.68 -24.23
C MET A 158 4.20 6.63 -23.49
N MET A 159 4.22 6.14 -22.25
CA MET A 159 5.46 5.96 -21.48
C MET A 159 6.43 5.00 -22.17
N ALA A 160 5.93 3.88 -22.69
CA ALA A 160 6.77 2.92 -23.44
C ALA A 160 7.33 3.55 -24.72
N LEU A 161 6.50 4.32 -25.42
CA LEU A 161 6.90 5.01 -26.67
C LEU A 161 7.91 6.12 -26.40
N GLU A 162 7.73 6.90 -25.31
CA GLU A 162 8.69 7.88 -24.85
C GLU A 162 10.04 7.24 -24.56
N HIS A 163 10.05 6.14 -23.80
CA HIS A 163 11.27 5.42 -23.47
C HIS A 163 12.02 4.93 -24.72
N TRP A 164 11.29 4.54 -25.76
CA TRP A 164 11.87 4.02 -26.98
C TRP A 164 12.31 5.14 -27.96
N LEU A 165 11.52 6.22 -28.11
CA LEU A 165 11.76 7.28 -29.08
C LEU A 165 12.59 8.45 -28.54
N ALA A 166 12.59 8.67 -27.23
CA ALA A 166 13.24 9.81 -26.57
C ALA A 166 14.07 9.40 -25.33
N PRO A 167 14.94 8.38 -25.40
CA PRO A 167 15.68 7.88 -24.25
C PRO A 167 16.64 8.91 -23.64
N GLY A 168 17.03 9.94 -24.39
CA GLY A 168 17.90 11.03 -23.94
C GLY A 168 17.16 12.27 -23.44
N GLY A 169 15.83 12.24 -23.33
CA GLY A 169 15.04 13.42 -23.00
C GLY A 169 14.91 14.39 -24.17
N GLY A 170 14.75 15.67 -23.88
CA GLY A 170 14.67 16.74 -24.90
C GLY A 170 13.24 17.15 -25.24
N PRO A 171 13.02 17.87 -26.38
CA PRO A 171 11.70 18.42 -26.70
C PRO A 171 10.63 17.35 -26.93
N LEU A 172 11.00 16.19 -27.50
CA LEU A 172 10.07 15.10 -27.75
C LEU A 172 9.57 14.47 -26.44
N ALA A 173 10.45 14.23 -25.46
CA ALA A 173 10.05 13.75 -24.12
C ALA A 173 9.08 14.72 -23.42
N ARG A 174 9.27 16.03 -23.59
CA ARG A 174 8.32 17.04 -23.06
C ARG A 174 6.94 16.90 -23.71
N VAL A 175 6.86 16.63 -24.99
CA VAL A 175 5.58 16.40 -25.69
C VAL A 175 4.87 15.20 -25.11
N PHE A 176 5.57 14.08 -24.91
CA PHE A 176 5.00 12.90 -24.25
C PHE A 176 4.54 13.21 -22.83
N GLY A 177 5.36 13.86 -22.01
CA GLY A 177 4.98 14.25 -20.63
C GLY A 177 3.77 15.17 -20.58
N VAL A 178 3.61 16.11 -21.50
CA VAL A 178 2.39 16.94 -21.60
C VAL A 178 1.19 16.10 -22.00
N ALA A 179 1.33 15.19 -22.97
CA ALA A 179 0.25 14.31 -23.39
C ALA A 179 -0.21 13.39 -22.25
N GLU A 180 0.71 12.82 -21.50
CA GLU A 180 0.43 12.02 -20.30
C GLU A 180 -0.29 12.84 -19.24
N GLY A 181 0.18 14.04 -18.93
CA GLY A 181 -0.48 14.96 -17.99
C GLY A 181 -1.90 15.30 -18.41
N LEU A 182 -2.15 15.51 -19.69
CA LEU A 182 -3.51 15.73 -20.22
C LEU A 182 -4.39 14.49 -20.08
N LEU A 183 -3.85 13.29 -20.31
CA LEU A 183 -4.59 12.04 -20.12
C LEU A 183 -4.98 11.83 -18.65
N TRP A 184 -4.06 12.08 -17.72
CA TRP A 184 -4.35 12.02 -16.28
C TRP A 184 -5.42 13.02 -15.86
N LEU A 185 -5.38 14.25 -16.38
CA LEU A 185 -6.39 15.27 -16.12
C LEU A 185 -7.75 14.91 -16.74
N TRP A 186 -7.72 14.23 -17.90
CA TRP A 186 -8.94 13.86 -18.61
C TRP A 186 -9.77 12.81 -17.87
N ILE A 187 -9.15 11.90 -17.10
CA ILE A 187 -9.86 10.88 -16.33
C ILE A 187 -10.94 11.49 -15.42
N PRO A 188 -10.59 12.37 -14.44
CA PRO A 188 -11.59 12.92 -13.54
C PRO A 188 -12.61 13.82 -14.27
N VAL A 189 -12.19 14.56 -15.28
CA VAL A 189 -13.08 15.42 -16.06
C VAL A 189 -14.12 14.60 -16.79
N TYR A 190 -13.72 13.54 -17.50
CA TYR A 190 -14.62 12.68 -18.22
C TYR A 190 -15.63 11.98 -17.29
N LEU A 191 -15.15 11.42 -16.18
CA LEU A 191 -16.00 10.75 -15.19
C LEU A 191 -17.04 11.71 -14.59
N LEU A 192 -16.65 12.96 -14.32
CA LEU A 192 -17.57 14.00 -13.85
C LEU A 192 -18.63 14.34 -14.90
N LEU A 193 -18.20 14.55 -16.16
CA LEU A 193 -19.12 14.86 -17.27
C LEU A 193 -20.08 13.71 -17.55
N MET A 194 -19.59 12.48 -17.49
CA MET A 194 -20.40 11.28 -17.64
C MET A 194 -21.48 11.19 -16.55
N GLN A 195 -21.10 11.36 -15.27
CA GLN A 195 -22.06 11.38 -14.16
C GLN A 195 -23.10 12.50 -14.35
N LYS A 196 -22.65 13.69 -14.73
CA LYS A 196 -23.54 14.82 -15.02
C LYS A 196 -24.55 14.48 -16.10
N ARG A 197 -24.09 13.86 -17.19
CA ARG A 197 -24.94 13.50 -18.34
C ARG A 197 -25.94 12.40 -18.00
N VAL A 198 -25.50 11.36 -17.30
CA VAL A 198 -26.33 10.19 -16.97
C VAL A 198 -27.40 10.54 -15.94
N TYR A 199 -27.03 11.25 -14.87
CA TYR A 199 -27.95 11.51 -13.76
C TYR A 199 -28.73 12.82 -13.88
N GLY A 200 -28.37 13.71 -14.80
CA GLY A 200 -29.14 14.93 -15.13
C GLY A 200 -29.36 15.87 -13.93
N GLN A 201 -28.40 15.99 -13.01
CA GLN A 201 -28.49 16.88 -11.84
C GLN A 201 -27.81 18.23 -12.09
N GLY A 202 -28.09 19.23 -11.23
CA GLY A 202 -27.37 20.50 -11.24
C GLY A 202 -25.86 20.34 -11.00
N TRP A 203 -25.04 21.24 -11.49
CA TRP A 203 -23.59 21.17 -11.39
C TRP A 203 -23.08 21.01 -9.95
N PHE A 204 -23.61 21.80 -9.03
CA PHE A 204 -23.21 21.76 -7.62
C PHE A 204 -23.47 20.35 -7.02
N MET A 205 -24.67 19.81 -7.23
CA MET A 205 -25.04 18.51 -6.70
C MET A 205 -24.24 17.36 -7.35
N THR A 206 -23.96 17.47 -8.64
CA THR A 206 -23.12 16.50 -9.35
C THR A 206 -21.70 16.51 -8.80
N LEU A 207 -21.11 17.70 -8.64
CA LEU A 207 -19.75 17.86 -8.12
C LEU A 207 -19.63 17.33 -6.69
N LEU A 208 -20.57 17.69 -5.81
CA LEU A 208 -20.59 17.20 -4.43
C LEU A 208 -20.64 15.66 -4.38
N LYS A 209 -21.58 15.06 -5.11
CA LYS A 209 -21.71 13.59 -5.17
C LYS A 209 -20.49 12.94 -5.81
N TYR A 210 -19.92 13.53 -6.84
CA TYR A 210 -18.72 13.04 -7.49
C TYR A 210 -17.56 12.94 -6.51
N PHE A 211 -17.31 13.99 -5.69
CA PHE A 211 -16.28 13.96 -4.68
C PHE A 211 -16.55 12.93 -3.58
N VAL A 212 -17.78 12.86 -3.08
CA VAL A 212 -18.15 11.87 -2.05
C VAL A 212 -17.96 10.44 -2.57
N ILE A 213 -18.50 10.14 -3.75
CA ILE A 213 -18.37 8.81 -4.37
C ILE A 213 -16.91 8.50 -4.65
N GLY A 214 -16.17 9.47 -5.22
CA GLY A 214 -14.76 9.31 -5.53
C GLY A 214 -13.91 9.01 -4.28
N THR A 215 -14.13 9.76 -3.21
CA THR A 215 -13.44 9.53 -1.93
C THR A 215 -13.78 8.17 -1.34
N CYS A 216 -15.07 7.83 -1.24
CA CYS A 216 -15.49 6.51 -0.73
C CYS A 216 -14.94 5.37 -1.58
N TYR A 217 -14.93 5.52 -2.90
CA TYR A 217 -14.39 4.51 -3.80
C TYR A 217 -12.86 4.39 -3.68
N SER A 218 -12.14 5.49 -3.52
CA SER A 218 -10.68 5.47 -3.30
C SER A 218 -10.32 4.76 -2.00
N ILE A 219 -11.08 4.98 -0.93
CA ILE A 219 -10.91 4.25 0.33
C ILE A 219 -11.16 2.74 0.11
N LEU A 220 -12.26 2.40 -0.56
CA LEU A 220 -12.60 1.01 -0.85
C LEU A 220 -11.53 0.33 -1.73
N LEU A 221 -11.01 1.02 -2.73
CA LEU A 221 -9.93 0.54 -3.59
C LEU A 221 -8.65 0.30 -2.79
N SER A 222 -8.29 1.24 -1.89
CA SER A 222 -7.12 1.11 -1.01
C SER A 222 -7.25 -0.08 -0.07
N LEU A 223 -8.44 -0.30 0.51
CA LEU A 223 -8.73 -1.46 1.35
C LEU A 223 -8.67 -2.76 0.54
N GLY A 224 -9.21 -2.77 -0.67
CA GLY A 224 -9.13 -3.90 -1.58
C GLY A 224 -7.69 -4.23 -1.96
N ALA A 225 -6.87 -3.24 -2.27
CA ALA A 225 -5.45 -3.41 -2.57
C ALA A 225 -4.68 -3.94 -1.35
N ALA A 226 -4.92 -3.38 -0.16
CA ALA A 226 -4.31 -3.86 1.08
C ALA A 226 -4.70 -5.31 1.37
N PHE A 227 -5.99 -5.65 1.24
CA PHE A 227 -6.47 -7.02 1.40
C PHE A 227 -5.82 -7.97 0.39
N THR A 228 -5.75 -7.57 -0.88
CA THR A 228 -5.13 -8.38 -1.95
C THR A 228 -3.64 -8.61 -1.66
N THR A 229 -2.93 -7.58 -1.18
CA THR A 229 -1.52 -7.70 -0.80
C THR A 229 -1.34 -8.68 0.35
N VAL A 230 -2.14 -8.55 1.41
CA VAL A 230 -2.09 -9.49 2.56
C VAL A 230 -2.49 -10.90 2.12
N ALA A 231 -3.53 -11.05 1.32
CA ALA A 231 -3.96 -12.32 0.78
C ALA A 231 -2.86 -12.98 -0.07
N SER A 232 -2.21 -12.21 -0.94
CA SER A 232 -1.08 -12.66 -1.74
C SER A 232 0.08 -13.15 -0.87
N LEU A 233 0.42 -12.41 0.19
CA LEU A 233 1.46 -12.82 1.15
C LEU A 233 1.13 -14.12 1.87
N VAL A 234 -0.14 -14.38 2.12
CA VAL A 234 -0.58 -15.58 2.85
C VAL A 234 -0.69 -16.81 1.95
N TRP A 235 -1.11 -16.64 0.70
CA TRP A 235 -1.43 -17.74 -0.22
C TRP A 235 -0.37 -17.99 -1.33
N MET A 236 0.69 -17.19 -1.35
CA MET A 236 1.88 -17.45 -2.15
C MET A 236 2.73 -18.57 -1.53
#